data_b50800a768efb4f01977ae90a8cf106a
#
_entry.id   b50800a768efb4f01977ae90a8cf106a
#
_cell.length_a   1.000
_cell.length_b   1.000
_cell.length_c   1.000
_cell.angle_alpha   90.00
_cell.angle_beta   90.00
_cell.angle_gamma   90.00
#
_symmetry.space_group_name_H-M   'P 1'
#
loop_
_entity.id
_entity.type
_entity.pdbx_description
1 polymer ?
#
loop_
_entity_poly.entity_id
_entity_poly.type
_entity_poly.pdbx_seq_one_letter_code
_entity_poly.pdbx_strand_id
1 'polypeptide(L)'
;MEETDQRSGFQVRRGQQQTHSQDHDTGPCALHFRGGDAAVLATAYKDIDQFWDDIVAAFGRELNALAEASCRYVQIDETAFAKFGDPEVQAALKSRGDDWSALIDKYVAVTNRVLKNAPLGLRIGMHLCRGNRGGQWHAEGSYDDVAERLFNALNIPFYFLEYDTPRAGTFAPLRLLPTHKTVVLGIVSTKTPEMENKDALKKRIEEAARELDLDQLAISPQCGFASVDTGNPITTEAQEKKLRLVVELAHEIWGEA
;
A
#
# COMPACT_ATOMS: atom_id res chain seq x y z
N MET A 1 -31.44 2.53 -3.40
CA MET A 1 -30.76 1.22 -3.46
C MET A 1 -29.55 1.43 -4.34
N GLU A 2 -28.38 1.62 -3.73
CA GLU A 2 -27.13 1.68 -4.49
C GLU A 2 -26.67 0.24 -4.70
N GLU A 3 -26.68 -0.19 -5.95
CA GLU A 3 -25.98 -1.41 -6.35
C GLU A 3 -24.51 -1.19 -6.12
N THR A 4 -23.97 -1.82 -5.11
CA THR A 4 -22.51 -1.96 -4.92
C THR A 4 -22.03 -2.91 -6.01
N ASP A 5 -21.47 -2.36 -7.08
CA ASP A 5 -20.78 -3.15 -8.09
C ASP A 5 -19.48 -3.70 -7.46
N GLN A 6 -19.54 -4.94 -6.98
CA GLN A 6 -18.40 -5.68 -6.46
C GLN A 6 -17.58 -6.23 -7.63
N ARG A 7 -16.96 -5.36 -8.41
CA ARG A 7 -15.98 -5.78 -9.43
C ARG A 7 -14.60 -5.73 -8.81
N SER A 8 -13.91 -6.86 -8.83
CA SER A 8 -12.47 -7.06 -8.57
C SER A 8 -11.88 -6.49 -7.27
N GLY A 9 -12.63 -6.42 -6.19
CA GLY A 9 -12.06 -6.06 -4.88
C GLY A 9 -11.73 -4.58 -4.65
N PHE A 10 -12.16 -3.68 -5.52
CA PHE A 10 -12.06 -2.24 -5.33
C PHE A 10 -13.39 -1.65 -4.84
N GLN A 11 -13.34 -0.76 -3.84
CA GLN A 11 -14.49 0.04 -3.43
C GLN A 11 -14.27 1.51 -3.74
N VAL A 12 -15.21 2.14 -4.42
CA VAL A 12 -15.21 3.59 -4.71
C VAL A 12 -16.16 4.31 -3.76
N ARG A 13 -15.67 5.29 -3.01
CA ARG A 13 -16.51 6.21 -2.24
C ARG A 13 -16.54 7.59 -2.90
N ARG A 14 -17.75 8.20 -3.00
CA ARG A 14 -17.92 9.57 -3.51
C ARG A 14 -17.35 10.59 -2.50
N GLY A 15 -16.59 11.54 -3.00
CA GLY A 15 -16.13 12.72 -2.25
C GLY A 15 -14.62 12.77 -2.05
N GLN A 16 -14.05 11.93 -1.24
CA GLN A 16 -12.61 11.62 -1.18
C GLN A 16 -12.48 10.17 -1.57
N GLN A 17 -12.07 9.95 -2.81
CA GLN A 17 -12.21 8.67 -3.46
C GLN A 17 -10.96 7.83 -3.16
N GLN A 18 -11.01 7.13 -2.05
CA GLN A 18 -10.10 6.02 -1.78
C GLN A 18 -10.79 4.73 -2.23
N THR A 19 -10.13 3.98 -3.07
CA THR A 19 -10.52 2.61 -3.34
C THR A 19 -9.80 1.72 -2.33
N HIS A 20 -10.58 1.09 -1.48
CA HIS A 20 -10.07 0.04 -0.60
C HIS A 20 -10.46 -1.30 -1.19
N SER A 21 -9.51 -2.17 -1.26
CA SER A 21 -9.77 -3.57 -1.44
C SER A 21 -10.26 -4.18 -0.13
N GLN A 22 -11.30 -4.98 -0.20
CA GLN A 22 -11.75 -5.82 0.91
C GLN A 22 -10.87 -7.07 1.08
N ASP A 23 -10.09 -7.44 0.07
CA ASP A 23 -9.11 -8.51 0.13
C ASP A 23 -7.71 -7.96 0.38
N HIS A 24 -7.00 -8.56 1.31
CA HIS A 24 -5.72 -8.10 1.86
C HIS A 24 -4.56 -7.97 0.86
N ASP A 25 -4.71 -8.39 -0.37
CA ASP A 25 -3.67 -8.39 -1.37
C ASP A 25 -4.30 -8.19 -2.76
N THR A 26 -4.70 -6.99 -3.10
CA THR A 26 -5.38 -6.70 -4.36
C THR A 26 -4.50 -6.00 -5.38
N GLY A 27 -3.25 -5.75 -5.07
CA GLY A 27 -2.29 -5.28 -6.06
C GLY A 27 -2.09 -6.29 -7.19
N PRO A 28 -1.61 -5.84 -8.36
CA PRO A 28 -1.47 -6.70 -9.54
C PRO A 28 -0.55 -7.90 -9.32
N CYS A 29 0.33 -7.85 -8.32
CA CYS A 29 1.31 -8.89 -8.05
C CYS A 29 0.88 -9.90 -6.97
N ALA A 30 -0.18 -9.60 -6.22
CA ALA A 30 -0.59 -10.37 -5.04
C ALA A 30 -0.91 -11.83 -5.34
N LEU A 31 -1.60 -12.11 -6.45
CA LEU A 31 -1.96 -13.49 -6.83
C LEU A 31 -0.71 -14.34 -7.08
N HIS A 32 0.26 -13.78 -7.78
CA HIS A 32 1.52 -14.47 -8.05
C HIS A 32 2.36 -14.62 -6.78
N PHE A 33 2.43 -13.56 -5.94
CA PHE A 33 3.24 -13.57 -4.72
C PHE A 33 2.90 -14.76 -3.80
N ARG A 34 1.61 -15.12 -3.70
CA ARG A 34 1.14 -16.22 -2.85
C ARG A 34 1.65 -17.60 -3.27
N GLY A 35 1.74 -17.88 -4.57
CA GLY A 35 2.01 -19.22 -5.07
C GLY A 35 3.14 -19.34 -6.08
N GLY A 36 3.63 -18.23 -6.63
CA GLY A 36 4.64 -18.21 -7.68
C GLY A 36 4.15 -18.79 -9.01
N ASP A 37 5.09 -18.92 -9.96
CA ASP A 37 4.83 -19.44 -11.30
C ASP A 37 4.13 -20.82 -11.27
N ALA A 38 4.58 -21.72 -10.38
CA ALA A 38 4.04 -23.07 -10.30
C ALA A 38 2.53 -23.10 -9.97
N ALA A 39 2.08 -22.22 -9.05
CA ALA A 39 0.66 -22.15 -8.70
C ALA A 39 -0.16 -21.57 -9.84
N VAL A 40 0.35 -20.56 -10.54
CA VAL A 40 -0.31 -19.96 -11.71
C VAL A 40 -0.44 -20.99 -12.83
N LEU A 41 0.66 -21.68 -13.17
CA LEU A 41 0.69 -22.66 -14.26
C LEU A 41 -0.11 -23.95 -13.94
N ALA A 42 -0.44 -24.19 -12.68
CA ALA A 42 -1.37 -25.26 -12.27
C ALA A 42 -2.85 -24.93 -12.56
N THR A 43 -3.17 -23.69 -12.94
CA THR A 43 -4.51 -23.24 -13.31
C THR A 43 -4.75 -23.38 -14.82
N ALA A 44 -5.57 -22.47 -15.38
CA ALA A 44 -5.85 -22.39 -16.82
C ALA A 44 -4.66 -21.89 -17.66
N TYR A 45 -3.69 -21.23 -17.03
CA TYR A 45 -2.53 -20.67 -17.72
C TYR A 45 -1.50 -21.76 -18.06
N LYS A 46 -0.98 -21.70 -19.28
CA LYS A 46 0.13 -22.55 -19.75
C LYS A 46 1.42 -21.76 -19.97
N ASP A 47 1.33 -20.45 -19.89
CA ASP A 47 2.40 -19.49 -20.05
C ASP A 47 2.26 -18.39 -19.00
N ILE A 48 3.34 -18.12 -18.28
CA ILE A 48 3.34 -17.11 -17.21
C ILE A 48 3.25 -15.69 -17.77
N ASP A 49 3.75 -15.44 -18.98
CA ASP A 49 3.66 -14.11 -19.60
C ASP A 49 2.21 -13.81 -20.00
N GLN A 50 1.44 -14.82 -20.45
CA GLN A 50 0.00 -14.65 -20.68
C GLN A 50 -0.73 -14.27 -19.39
N PHE A 51 -0.41 -14.89 -18.25
CA PHE A 51 -0.99 -14.50 -16.96
C PHE A 51 -0.73 -13.02 -16.65
N TRP A 52 0.52 -12.55 -16.84
CA TRP A 52 0.85 -11.16 -16.59
C TRP A 52 0.16 -10.20 -17.55
N ASP A 53 0.00 -10.57 -18.82
CA ASP A 53 -0.73 -9.78 -19.80
C ASP A 53 -2.21 -9.64 -19.42
N ASP A 54 -2.83 -10.71 -18.95
CA ASP A 54 -4.22 -10.71 -18.50
C ASP A 54 -4.41 -9.89 -17.22
N ILE A 55 -3.47 -9.96 -16.26
CA ILE A 55 -3.46 -9.11 -15.06
C ILE A 55 -3.39 -7.62 -15.46
N VAL A 56 -2.45 -7.26 -16.33
CA VAL A 56 -2.30 -5.87 -16.80
C VAL A 56 -3.56 -5.39 -17.52
N ALA A 57 -4.16 -6.23 -18.35
CA ALA A 57 -5.40 -5.90 -19.06
C ALA A 57 -6.60 -5.77 -18.11
N ALA A 58 -6.70 -6.64 -17.09
CA ALA A 58 -7.79 -6.60 -16.11
C ALA A 58 -7.74 -5.31 -15.27
N PHE A 59 -6.58 -4.99 -14.70
CA PHE A 59 -6.39 -3.74 -13.95
C PHE A 59 -6.58 -2.50 -14.84
N GLY A 60 -6.12 -2.53 -16.09
CA GLY A 60 -6.36 -1.44 -17.04
C GLY A 60 -7.84 -1.20 -17.28
N ARG A 61 -8.65 -2.25 -17.46
CA ARG A 61 -10.12 -2.12 -17.59
C ARG A 61 -10.76 -1.54 -16.34
N GLU A 62 -10.33 -1.99 -15.16
CA GLU A 62 -10.85 -1.49 -13.88
C GLU A 62 -10.57 -0.01 -13.68
N LEU A 63 -9.31 0.43 -13.88
CA LEU A 63 -8.93 1.83 -13.76
C LEU A 63 -9.72 2.72 -14.73
N ASN A 64 -9.99 2.25 -15.95
CA ASN A 64 -10.82 2.96 -16.92
C ASN A 64 -12.27 3.05 -16.44
N ALA A 65 -12.88 1.94 -15.98
CA ALA A 65 -14.23 1.92 -15.46
C ALA A 65 -14.41 2.86 -14.24
N LEU A 66 -13.42 2.90 -13.34
CA LEU A 66 -13.42 3.83 -12.22
C LEU A 66 -13.37 5.29 -12.68
N ALA A 67 -12.53 5.60 -13.66
CA ALA A 67 -12.44 6.96 -14.20
C ALA A 67 -13.72 7.39 -14.93
N GLU A 68 -14.36 6.49 -15.69
CA GLU A 68 -15.67 6.68 -16.32
C GLU A 68 -16.76 6.94 -15.27
N ALA A 69 -16.68 6.28 -14.12
CA ALA A 69 -17.54 6.53 -12.96
C ALA A 69 -17.18 7.82 -12.19
N SER A 70 -16.35 8.69 -12.78
CA SER A 70 -15.90 9.95 -12.20
C SER A 70 -14.94 9.84 -11.00
N CYS A 71 -14.30 8.69 -10.81
CA CYS A 71 -13.19 8.55 -9.86
C CYS A 71 -12.01 9.41 -10.31
N ARG A 72 -11.38 10.10 -9.37
CA ARG A 72 -10.21 10.96 -9.63
C ARG A 72 -8.97 10.54 -8.87
N TYR A 73 -9.14 9.63 -7.92
CA TYR A 73 -8.07 9.08 -7.11
C TYR A 73 -8.31 7.61 -6.82
N VAL A 74 -7.30 6.78 -7.05
CA VAL A 74 -7.29 5.35 -6.73
C VAL A 74 -6.08 5.04 -5.87
N GLN A 75 -6.27 4.27 -4.81
CA GLN A 75 -5.19 3.67 -4.05
C GLN A 75 -5.12 2.18 -4.36
N ILE A 76 -3.97 1.73 -4.84
CA ILE A 76 -3.70 0.30 -5.07
C ILE A 76 -3.08 -0.26 -3.79
N ASP A 77 -3.65 -1.34 -3.26
CA ASP A 77 -3.09 -2.08 -2.14
C ASP A 77 -2.13 -3.15 -2.67
N GLU A 78 -0.82 -2.86 -2.62
CA GLU A 78 0.21 -3.79 -3.07
C GLU A 78 1.14 -4.15 -1.91
N THR A 79 0.74 -5.17 -1.17
CA THR A 79 1.45 -5.57 0.05
C THR A 79 2.68 -6.43 -0.21
N ALA A 80 2.86 -6.98 -1.41
CA ALA A 80 4.00 -7.84 -1.74
C ALA A 80 5.34 -7.11 -1.55
N PHE A 81 5.43 -5.84 -1.99
CA PHE A 81 6.67 -5.08 -1.88
C PHE A 81 7.14 -4.89 -0.42
N ALA A 82 6.23 -4.60 0.50
CA ALA A 82 6.59 -4.42 1.91
C ALA A 82 7.06 -5.71 2.58
N LYS A 83 6.60 -6.87 2.08
CA LYS A 83 6.94 -8.19 2.62
C LYS A 83 8.33 -8.65 2.20
N PHE A 84 8.90 -8.14 1.12
CA PHE A 84 10.27 -8.48 0.70
C PHE A 84 11.35 -8.01 1.69
N GLY A 85 11.05 -7.09 2.61
CA GLY A 85 11.97 -6.71 3.69
C GLY A 85 12.04 -7.70 4.85
N ASP A 86 11.22 -8.78 4.83
CA ASP A 86 11.18 -9.80 5.87
C ASP A 86 12.08 -10.98 5.50
N PRO A 87 13.11 -11.30 6.33
CA PRO A 87 14.01 -12.42 6.07
C PRO A 87 13.29 -13.78 6.02
N GLU A 88 12.20 -13.98 6.77
CA GLU A 88 11.42 -15.23 6.73
C GLU A 88 10.67 -15.35 5.40
N VAL A 89 10.12 -14.26 4.89
CA VAL A 89 9.49 -14.21 3.57
C VAL A 89 10.53 -14.47 2.47
N GLN A 90 11.71 -13.83 2.53
CA GLN A 90 12.80 -14.09 1.58
C GLN A 90 13.22 -15.57 1.58
N ALA A 91 13.36 -16.17 2.78
CA ALA A 91 13.69 -17.59 2.92
C ALA A 91 12.59 -18.50 2.35
N ALA A 92 11.30 -18.17 2.58
CA ALA A 92 10.18 -18.94 2.04
C ALA A 92 10.12 -18.87 0.51
N LEU A 93 10.33 -17.69 -0.09
CA LEU A 93 10.41 -17.50 -1.53
C LEU A 93 11.57 -18.31 -2.14
N LYS A 94 12.75 -18.26 -1.54
CA LYS A 94 13.91 -19.04 -1.96
C LYS A 94 13.65 -20.54 -1.86
N SER A 95 12.97 -21.00 -0.81
CA SER A 95 12.60 -22.43 -0.65
C SER A 95 11.61 -22.87 -1.72
N ARG A 96 10.78 -21.98 -2.23
CA ARG A 96 9.86 -22.21 -3.36
C ARG A 96 10.58 -22.22 -4.70
N GLY A 97 11.84 -21.79 -4.76
CA GLY A 97 12.65 -21.68 -5.98
C GLY A 97 12.65 -20.28 -6.62
N ASP A 98 12.09 -19.29 -5.97
CA ASP A 98 12.05 -17.93 -6.47
C ASP A 98 13.33 -17.16 -6.11
N ASP A 99 13.79 -16.33 -7.04
CA ASP A 99 14.69 -15.23 -6.75
C ASP A 99 13.87 -14.00 -6.32
N TRP A 100 13.76 -13.78 -5.02
CA TRP A 100 12.96 -12.69 -4.47
C TRP A 100 13.43 -11.31 -4.95
N SER A 101 14.72 -11.14 -5.22
CA SER A 101 15.25 -9.88 -5.74
C SER A 101 14.80 -9.63 -7.18
N ALA A 102 14.86 -10.67 -8.04
CA ALA A 102 14.33 -10.60 -9.40
C ALA A 102 12.80 -10.42 -9.43
N LEU A 103 12.08 -10.95 -8.43
CA LEU A 103 10.63 -10.72 -8.31
C LEU A 103 10.29 -9.26 -8.05
N ILE A 104 11.10 -8.51 -7.31
CA ILE A 104 10.87 -7.07 -7.11
C ILE A 104 10.89 -6.36 -8.47
N ASP A 105 11.90 -6.63 -9.31
CA ASP A 105 12.02 -6.01 -10.63
C ASP A 105 10.86 -6.42 -11.56
N LYS A 106 10.46 -7.68 -11.53
CA LYS A 106 9.30 -8.18 -12.29
C LYS A 106 8.02 -7.45 -11.86
N TYR A 107 7.79 -7.31 -10.55
CA TYR A 107 6.59 -6.66 -10.02
C TYR A 107 6.56 -5.16 -10.31
N VAL A 108 7.70 -4.48 -10.24
CA VAL A 108 7.83 -3.08 -10.68
C VAL A 108 7.47 -2.97 -12.17
N ALA A 109 7.98 -3.85 -13.02
CA ALA A 109 7.68 -3.83 -14.44
C ALA A 109 6.20 -4.08 -14.74
N VAL A 110 5.58 -5.08 -14.10
CA VAL A 110 4.14 -5.38 -14.25
C VAL A 110 3.27 -4.21 -13.79
N THR A 111 3.56 -3.66 -12.61
CA THR A 111 2.82 -2.51 -12.07
C THR A 111 2.94 -1.29 -12.98
N ASN A 112 4.13 -1.00 -13.50
CA ASN A 112 4.31 0.09 -14.46
C ASN A 112 3.52 -0.12 -15.76
N ARG A 113 3.34 -1.36 -16.21
CA ARG A 113 2.47 -1.67 -17.36
C ARG A 113 1.00 -1.37 -17.03
N VAL A 114 0.53 -1.70 -15.82
CA VAL A 114 -0.81 -1.32 -15.35
C VAL A 114 -0.98 0.20 -15.35
N LEU A 115 -0.03 0.92 -14.75
CA LEU A 115 -0.07 2.38 -14.64
C LEU A 115 -0.05 3.08 -16.01
N LYS A 116 0.68 2.54 -16.98
CA LYS A 116 0.70 3.05 -18.35
C LYS A 116 -0.66 2.99 -19.04
N ASN A 117 -1.51 2.05 -18.64
CA ASN A 117 -2.87 1.88 -19.18
C ASN A 117 -3.92 2.67 -18.40
N ALA A 118 -3.52 3.40 -17.35
CA ALA A 118 -4.42 4.23 -16.57
C ALA A 118 -4.88 5.47 -17.37
N PRO A 119 -6.14 5.89 -17.22
CA PRO A 119 -6.65 7.10 -17.86
C PRO A 119 -5.91 8.37 -17.42
N LEU A 120 -5.73 9.29 -18.33
CA LEU A 120 -5.17 10.60 -18.01
C LEU A 120 -6.04 11.33 -16.97
N GLY A 121 -5.38 11.93 -15.99
CA GLY A 121 -6.04 12.65 -14.90
C GLY A 121 -6.50 11.81 -13.72
N LEU A 122 -6.39 10.47 -13.79
CA LEU A 122 -6.57 9.60 -12.64
C LEU A 122 -5.29 9.62 -11.79
N ARG A 123 -5.40 10.08 -10.54
CA ARG A 123 -4.28 10.07 -9.60
C ARG A 123 -4.23 8.70 -8.91
N ILE A 124 -3.06 8.06 -8.92
CA ILE A 124 -2.90 6.73 -8.35
C ILE A 124 -1.83 6.78 -7.26
N GLY A 125 -2.20 6.33 -6.05
CA GLY A 125 -1.29 6.07 -4.95
C GLY A 125 -1.13 4.57 -4.71
N MET A 126 -0.13 4.18 -3.95
CA MET A 126 0.10 2.79 -3.58
C MET A 126 0.23 2.65 -2.08
N HIS A 127 -0.58 1.76 -1.50
CA HIS A 127 -0.48 1.37 -0.10
C HIS A 127 0.39 0.12 0.04
N LEU A 128 1.34 0.20 0.96
CA LEU A 128 2.28 -0.87 1.26
C LEU A 128 2.27 -1.14 2.76
N CYS A 129 1.68 -2.25 3.16
CA CYS A 129 1.70 -2.71 4.53
C CYS A 129 2.16 -4.17 4.64
N ARG A 130 2.39 -4.59 5.86
CA ARG A 130 2.85 -5.94 6.19
C ARG A 130 1.70 -6.86 6.63
N GLY A 131 0.48 -6.48 6.26
CA GLY A 131 -0.74 -7.19 6.58
C GLY A 131 -1.54 -6.56 7.72
N ASN A 132 -2.86 -6.77 7.68
CA ASN A 132 -3.79 -6.32 8.70
C ASN A 132 -5.05 -7.21 8.68
N ARG A 133 -4.94 -8.44 9.14
CA ARG A 133 -6.08 -9.35 9.23
C ARG A 133 -6.57 -9.42 10.67
N GLY A 134 -7.65 -8.72 10.98
CA GLY A 134 -8.17 -8.64 12.35
C GLY A 134 -7.15 -8.05 13.33
N GLY A 135 -6.35 -7.07 12.89
CA GLY A 135 -5.26 -6.47 13.67
C GLY A 135 -3.95 -7.27 13.67
N GLN A 136 -3.87 -8.41 12.98
CA GLN A 136 -2.65 -9.21 12.88
C GLN A 136 -1.85 -8.81 11.61
N TRP A 137 -0.52 -8.81 11.72
CA TRP A 137 0.39 -8.64 10.57
C TRP A 137 0.96 -9.98 10.10
N HIS A 138 1.48 -10.00 8.88
CA HIS A 138 2.00 -11.22 8.24
C HIS A 138 3.50 -11.19 7.98
N ALA A 139 4.13 -10.03 8.10
CA ALA A 139 5.54 -9.84 7.83
C ALA A 139 6.10 -8.72 8.71
N GLU A 140 7.42 -8.72 8.87
CA GLU A 140 8.19 -7.67 9.54
C GLU A 140 9.33 -7.20 8.60
N GLY A 141 10.15 -6.24 9.06
CA GLY A 141 11.31 -5.77 8.31
C GLY A 141 11.14 -4.39 7.72
N SER A 142 12.26 -3.80 7.33
CA SER A 142 12.34 -2.45 6.79
C SER A 142 12.00 -2.40 5.29
N TYR A 143 11.99 -1.18 4.73
CA TYR A 143 11.90 -0.98 3.28
C TYR A 143 13.27 -0.96 2.59
N ASP A 144 14.40 -1.19 3.32
CA ASP A 144 15.75 -1.06 2.77
C ASP A 144 15.98 -1.87 1.50
N ASP A 145 15.52 -3.13 1.47
CA ASP A 145 15.70 -4.05 0.33
C ASP A 145 14.92 -3.67 -0.93
N VAL A 146 13.87 -2.84 -0.79
CA VAL A 146 12.96 -2.51 -1.88
C VAL A 146 12.97 -1.02 -2.26
N ALA A 147 13.40 -0.14 -1.35
CA ALA A 147 13.21 1.30 -1.47
C ALA A 147 13.78 1.88 -2.76
N GLU A 148 15.00 1.51 -3.15
CA GLU A 148 15.64 2.04 -4.35
C GLU A 148 14.81 1.72 -5.61
N ARG A 149 14.44 0.44 -5.79
CA ARG A 149 13.65 0.01 -6.95
C ARG A 149 12.22 0.56 -6.90
N LEU A 150 11.61 0.54 -5.72
CA LEU A 150 10.25 1.02 -5.51
C LEU A 150 10.15 2.53 -5.80
N PHE A 151 11.04 3.33 -5.22
CA PHE A 151 10.95 4.77 -5.33
C PHE A 151 11.45 5.32 -6.65
N ASN A 152 12.47 4.71 -7.26
CA ASN A 152 13.08 5.23 -8.49
C ASN A 152 12.53 4.59 -9.76
N ALA A 153 12.12 3.32 -9.74
CA ALA A 153 11.67 2.62 -10.94
C ALA A 153 10.14 2.53 -11.08
N LEU A 154 9.38 2.60 -9.98
CA LEU A 154 7.92 2.53 -10.04
C LEU A 154 7.31 3.92 -10.29
N ASN A 155 6.44 4.03 -11.30
CA ASN A 155 5.82 5.29 -11.73
C ASN A 155 4.60 5.67 -10.86
N ILE A 156 4.77 5.68 -9.55
CA ILE A 156 3.75 6.09 -8.57
C ILE A 156 4.19 7.41 -7.92
N PRO A 157 3.30 8.42 -7.83
CA PRO A 157 3.61 9.68 -7.17
C PRO A 157 3.43 9.67 -5.64
N PHE A 158 2.57 8.78 -5.11
CA PHE A 158 2.20 8.75 -3.69
C PHE A 158 2.37 7.36 -3.11
N TYR A 159 3.14 7.24 -2.02
CA TYR A 159 3.33 6.00 -1.29
C TYR A 159 2.76 6.11 0.11
N PHE A 160 1.84 5.22 0.48
CA PHE A 160 1.30 5.07 1.82
C PHE A 160 2.06 3.94 2.52
N LEU A 161 2.98 4.29 3.38
CA LEU A 161 3.93 3.36 3.99
C LEU A 161 3.59 3.09 5.46
N GLU A 162 3.57 1.81 5.84
CA GLU A 162 3.39 1.40 7.22
C GLU A 162 4.62 1.73 8.06
N TYR A 163 4.41 2.57 9.09
CA TYR A 163 5.41 2.95 10.07
C TYR A 163 4.83 3.08 11.49
N ASP A 164 3.74 2.37 11.79
CA ASP A 164 3.04 2.46 13.09
C ASP A 164 3.82 1.86 14.26
N THR A 165 4.76 0.95 13.99
CA THR A 165 5.56 0.28 15.03
C THR A 165 7.03 0.12 14.58
N PRO A 166 7.96 -0.17 15.52
CA PRO A 166 9.36 -0.46 15.19
C PRO A 166 9.57 -1.63 14.22
N ARG A 167 8.58 -2.51 14.05
CA ARG A 167 8.56 -3.61 13.08
C ARG A 167 8.88 -3.15 11.64
N ALA A 168 8.51 -1.91 11.30
CA ALA A 168 8.74 -1.32 9.98
C ALA A 168 10.17 -0.83 9.74
N GLY A 169 11.06 -0.94 10.73
CA GLY A 169 12.42 -0.40 10.65
C GLY A 169 12.49 1.11 10.84
N THR A 170 13.54 1.71 10.30
CA THR A 170 13.82 3.16 10.38
C THR A 170 13.31 3.92 9.17
N PHE A 171 13.34 5.26 9.22
CA PHE A 171 13.01 6.12 8.08
C PHE A 171 14.16 6.29 7.07
N ALA A 172 15.34 5.73 7.32
CA ALA A 172 16.50 5.86 6.44
C ALA A 172 16.25 5.52 4.96
N PRO A 173 15.40 4.53 4.59
CA PRO A 173 15.07 4.26 3.19
C PRO A 173 14.43 5.44 2.46
N LEU A 174 13.77 6.36 3.18
CA LEU A 174 13.06 7.49 2.60
C LEU A 174 13.99 8.47 1.86
N ARG A 175 15.29 8.54 2.23
CA ARG A 175 16.28 9.38 1.52
C ARG A 175 16.41 9.05 0.03
N LEU A 176 15.94 7.88 -0.39
CA LEU A 176 15.98 7.43 -1.79
C LEU A 176 14.77 7.91 -2.60
N LEU A 177 13.80 8.59 -1.97
CA LEU A 177 12.60 9.06 -2.64
C LEU A 177 12.91 10.29 -3.52
N PRO A 178 12.57 10.27 -4.82
CA PRO A 178 12.71 11.45 -5.67
C PRO A 178 11.87 12.64 -5.19
N THR A 179 12.35 13.86 -5.40
CA THR A 179 11.74 15.11 -4.89
C THR A 179 10.32 15.39 -5.40
N HIS A 180 9.92 14.76 -6.51
CA HIS A 180 8.58 14.92 -7.10
C HIS A 180 7.56 13.89 -6.56
N LYS A 181 7.94 13.07 -5.60
CA LYS A 181 7.08 12.04 -4.99
C LYS A 181 6.80 12.37 -3.53
N THR A 182 5.71 11.83 -3.02
CA THR A 182 5.25 12.04 -1.64
C THR A 182 5.13 10.71 -0.91
N VAL A 183 5.52 10.69 0.35
CA VAL A 183 5.25 9.60 1.29
C VAL A 183 4.19 10.03 2.29
N VAL A 184 3.17 9.20 2.44
CA VAL A 184 2.18 9.29 3.51
C VAL A 184 2.59 8.29 4.59
N LEU A 185 3.01 8.80 5.73
CA LEU A 185 3.44 8.00 6.86
C LEU A 185 2.24 7.44 7.61
N GLY A 186 2.04 6.14 7.53
CA GLY A 186 1.05 5.41 8.33
C GLY A 186 1.58 5.17 9.74
N ILE A 187 1.55 6.19 10.59
CA ILE A 187 2.13 6.19 11.94
C ILE A 187 1.14 6.00 13.08
N VAL A 188 -0.16 6.05 12.78
CA VAL A 188 -1.23 5.78 13.75
C VAL A 188 -1.78 4.38 13.48
N SER A 189 -1.61 3.47 14.45
CA SER A 189 -2.00 2.07 14.28
C SER A 189 -3.52 1.90 14.18
N THR A 190 -3.94 1.06 13.26
CA THR A 190 -5.34 0.63 13.11
C THR A 190 -5.58 -0.77 13.68
N LYS A 191 -4.57 -1.35 14.30
CA LYS A 191 -4.58 -2.74 14.79
C LYS A 191 -5.09 -2.85 16.23
N THR A 192 -4.91 -1.79 17.01
CA THR A 192 -5.22 -1.77 18.44
C THR A 192 -5.97 -0.49 18.84
N PRO A 193 -6.80 -0.50 19.90
CA PRO A 193 -7.57 0.67 20.34
C PRO A 193 -6.72 1.71 21.10
N GLU A 194 -5.49 1.38 21.50
CA GLU A 194 -4.62 2.27 22.26
C GLU A 194 -4.32 3.53 21.44
N MET A 195 -4.46 4.70 22.11
CA MET A 195 -4.15 5.99 21.53
C MET A 195 -2.64 6.25 21.57
N GLU A 196 -2.10 6.65 20.44
CA GLU A 196 -0.72 7.10 20.34
C GLU A 196 -0.50 8.42 21.09
N ASN A 197 0.69 8.58 21.65
CA ASN A 197 1.10 9.85 22.25
C ASN A 197 1.46 10.87 21.14
N LYS A 198 0.79 12.03 21.14
CA LYS A 198 0.95 13.07 20.11
C LYS A 198 2.39 13.56 20.01
N ASP A 199 3.09 13.78 21.13
CA ASP A 199 4.47 14.26 21.12
C ASP A 199 5.44 13.19 20.59
N ALA A 200 5.17 11.92 20.85
CA ALA A 200 5.92 10.83 20.27
C ALA A 200 5.73 10.76 18.74
N LEU A 201 4.50 10.98 18.24
CA LEU A 201 4.25 11.04 16.79
C LEU A 201 4.96 12.23 16.14
N LYS A 202 4.96 13.43 16.78
CA LYS A 202 5.73 14.60 16.28
C LYS A 202 7.21 14.27 16.14
N LYS A 203 7.81 13.66 17.14
CA LYS A 203 9.23 13.25 17.08
C LYS A 203 9.49 12.29 15.91
N ARG A 204 8.60 11.36 15.67
CA ARG A 204 8.71 10.43 14.53
C ARG A 204 8.60 11.15 13.17
N ILE A 205 7.74 12.16 13.06
CA ILE A 205 7.66 12.99 11.84
C ILE A 205 8.94 13.82 11.68
N GLU A 206 9.50 14.38 12.77
CA GLU A 206 10.79 15.06 12.76
C GLU A 206 11.95 14.13 12.36
N GLU A 207 11.91 12.86 12.77
CA GLU A 207 12.89 11.85 12.34
C GLU A 207 12.77 11.58 10.83
N ALA A 208 11.55 11.43 10.29
CA ALA A 208 11.33 11.27 8.86
C ALA A 208 11.75 12.51 8.06
N ALA A 209 11.52 13.72 8.60
CA ALA A 209 11.89 14.99 7.98
C ALA A 209 13.42 15.25 7.95
N ARG A 210 14.23 14.38 8.56
CA ARG A 210 15.68 14.38 8.35
C ARG A 210 16.12 13.67 7.08
N GLU A 211 15.25 12.82 6.54
CA GLU A 211 15.50 12.01 5.34
C GLU A 211 14.86 12.64 4.09
N LEU A 212 13.77 13.41 4.26
CA LEU A 212 12.99 14.05 3.19
C LEU A 212 12.58 15.47 3.59
N ASP A 213 12.34 16.30 2.59
CA ASP A 213 11.69 17.60 2.82
C ASP A 213 10.27 17.40 3.38
N LEU A 214 9.86 18.28 4.31
CA LEU A 214 8.55 18.20 4.96
C LEU A 214 7.39 18.25 3.94
N ASP A 215 7.57 18.97 2.82
CA ASP A 215 6.60 19.07 1.73
C ASP A 215 6.41 17.75 0.96
N GLN A 216 7.32 16.79 1.13
CA GLN A 216 7.18 15.44 0.59
C GLN A 216 6.53 14.46 1.57
N LEU A 217 6.22 14.91 2.80
CA LEU A 217 5.63 14.10 3.84
C LEU A 217 4.15 14.45 4.04
N ALA A 218 3.38 13.43 4.34
CA ALA A 218 2.02 13.51 4.87
C ALA A 218 1.84 12.40 5.93
N ILE A 219 0.72 12.39 6.63
CA ILE A 219 0.41 11.37 7.63
C ILE A 219 -0.96 10.75 7.41
N SER A 220 -1.10 9.51 7.85
CA SER A 220 -2.38 8.78 7.84
C SER A 220 -2.42 7.74 8.97
N PRO A 221 -3.60 7.14 9.21
CA PRO A 221 -3.64 5.82 9.84
C PRO A 221 -2.84 4.81 9.00
N GLN A 222 -2.34 3.78 9.67
CA GLN A 222 -1.44 2.78 9.06
C GLN A 222 -2.13 1.99 7.94
N CYS A 223 -3.40 1.66 8.11
CA CYS A 223 -4.22 0.87 7.18
C CYS A 223 -5.70 1.22 7.38
N GLY A 224 -6.63 0.41 6.82
CA GLY A 224 -8.03 0.46 7.20
C GLY A 224 -8.28 -0.07 8.62
N PHE A 225 -9.40 0.33 9.22
CA PHE A 225 -9.82 -0.15 10.55
C PHE A 225 -10.62 -1.46 10.50
N ALA A 226 -10.96 -1.92 9.30
CA ALA A 226 -11.65 -3.18 9.05
C ALA A 226 -11.16 -3.74 7.70
N SER A 227 -10.05 -4.45 7.72
CA SER A 227 -9.48 -5.07 6.52
C SER A 227 -10.14 -6.42 6.18
N VAL A 228 -10.97 -6.94 7.07
CA VAL A 228 -11.85 -8.11 6.89
C VAL A 228 -13.23 -7.79 7.44
N ASP A 229 -14.22 -8.60 7.10
CA ASP A 229 -15.62 -8.47 7.52
C ASP A 229 -15.82 -8.40 9.03
N THR A 230 -14.98 -9.10 9.80
CA THR A 230 -14.98 -9.07 11.28
C THR A 230 -14.34 -7.81 11.86
N GLY A 231 -13.66 -6.99 11.03
CA GLY A 231 -12.97 -5.78 11.48
C GLY A 231 -11.70 -6.05 12.29
N ASN A 232 -11.09 -4.98 12.77
CA ASN A 232 -10.01 -5.03 13.76
C ASN A 232 -10.59 -4.93 15.19
N PRO A 233 -9.85 -5.29 16.25
CA PRO A 233 -10.29 -5.18 17.62
C PRO A 233 -10.30 -3.71 18.12
N ILE A 234 -11.04 -2.87 17.41
CA ILE A 234 -11.11 -1.42 17.61
C ILE A 234 -12.58 -0.99 17.64
N THR A 235 -12.98 -0.16 18.61
CA THR A 235 -14.32 0.40 18.63
C THR A 235 -14.45 1.60 17.72
N THR A 236 -15.69 1.95 17.34
CA THR A 236 -15.96 3.15 16.53
C THR A 236 -15.43 4.41 17.22
N GLU A 237 -15.56 4.52 18.55
CA GLU A 237 -15.08 5.67 19.31
C GLU A 237 -13.53 5.77 19.28
N ALA A 238 -12.83 4.64 19.35
CA ALA A 238 -11.38 4.61 19.23
C ALA A 238 -10.93 4.98 17.80
N GLN A 239 -11.62 4.47 16.79
CA GLN A 239 -11.39 4.86 15.38
C GLN A 239 -11.56 6.37 15.18
N GLU A 240 -12.67 6.95 15.66
CA GLU A 240 -12.92 8.39 15.56
C GLU A 240 -11.83 9.22 16.25
N LYS A 241 -11.42 8.81 17.46
CA LYS A 241 -10.34 9.48 18.20
C LYS A 241 -9.01 9.43 17.43
N LYS A 242 -8.66 8.29 16.86
CA LYS A 242 -7.44 8.12 16.05
C LYS A 242 -7.48 8.98 14.78
N LEU A 243 -8.60 9.03 14.06
CA LEU A 243 -8.78 9.90 12.91
C LEU A 243 -8.65 11.38 13.30
N ARG A 244 -9.25 11.78 14.42
CA ARG A 244 -9.14 13.15 14.94
C ARG A 244 -7.70 13.49 15.30
N LEU A 245 -6.97 12.57 15.94
CA LEU A 245 -5.54 12.74 16.25
C LEU A 245 -4.71 12.99 15.00
N VAL A 246 -4.96 12.25 13.91
CA VAL A 246 -4.27 12.47 12.63
C VAL A 246 -4.52 13.86 12.08
N VAL A 247 -5.79 14.31 12.07
CA VAL A 247 -6.18 15.65 11.57
C VAL A 247 -5.55 16.76 12.42
N GLU A 248 -5.65 16.67 13.76
CA GLU A 248 -5.05 17.64 14.66
C GLU A 248 -3.53 17.73 14.47
N LEU A 249 -2.86 16.58 14.36
CA LEU A 249 -1.42 16.50 14.16
C LEU A 249 -1.01 17.12 12.81
N ALA A 250 -1.78 16.85 11.76
CA ALA A 250 -1.53 17.43 10.44
C ALA A 250 -1.65 18.97 10.47
N HIS A 251 -2.69 19.51 11.11
CA HIS A 251 -2.86 20.96 11.26
C HIS A 251 -1.72 21.61 12.07
N GLU A 252 -1.24 20.94 13.11
CA GLU A 252 -0.13 21.45 13.93
C GLU A 252 1.21 21.49 13.18
N ILE A 253 1.42 20.62 12.18
CA ILE A 253 2.68 20.49 11.46
C ILE A 253 2.68 21.30 10.15
N TRP A 254 1.60 21.20 9.37
CA TRP A 254 1.51 21.84 8.04
C TRP A 254 0.59 23.05 7.99
N GLY A 255 -0.12 23.36 9.09
CA GLY A 255 -1.14 24.45 9.10
C GLY A 255 -2.49 23.99 8.55
N GLU A 256 -3.44 24.92 8.47
CA GLU A 256 -4.74 24.66 7.81
C GLU A 256 -4.54 24.64 6.29
N ALA A 257 -5.13 23.62 5.63
CA ALA A 257 -5.09 23.43 4.18
C ALA A 257 -6.21 24.24 3.47
#